data_c55e190f490383ee033ea7aeb88bf5ee
#
_entry.id   c55e190f490383ee033ea7aeb88bf5ee
#
_cell.length_a   1.000
_cell.length_b   1.000
_cell.length_c   1.000
_cell.angle_alpha   90.00
_cell.angle_beta   90.00
_cell.angle_gamma   90.00
#
_symmetry.space_group_name_H-M   'P 1'
#
loop_
_entity.id
_entity.type
_entity.pdbx_description
1 polymer ?
#
loop_
_entity_poly.entity_id
_entity_poly.type
_entity_poly.pdbx_seq_one_letter_code
_entity_poly.pdbx_strand_id
1 'polypeptide(L)'
;IKGTARFADDYHFPGMLYARTRRAHVPHARIRSIDTQAARELPGVHAVLTHEDIPGRNAHGIVSVDWPVLCGRKVRYVGDAVAIVAADSAEIAAAALELIEIDFDELPVVSNAIAALEPDAPHVHEERPDGNLLKHIKVRKGDVEDGFAAADVIVDQTYRTPTTEHLFLEPECSIGIPAAYDPTRFGGICDALAERGETARHDKTTIYVGSQIPYADRDQAAAALGVEPDEVRVVATLMGGGFGGKEDITGQIHAALLAEATQRPVKMLYSRQESLLVHSKRHATVIRMRTGATRDGKLTAVQAILYGDGGAYASLSDKVLTRATTHATGPYEVANV
;
A
#
# COMPACT_ATOMS: atom_id res chain seq x y z
N ILE A 1 -28.00 -8.75 6.51
CA ILE A 1 -29.16 -9.57 6.09
C ILE A 1 -30.25 -8.70 5.44
N LYS A 2 -30.46 -7.45 5.90
CA LYS A 2 -31.45 -6.53 5.34
C LYS A 2 -30.95 -5.74 4.09
N GLY A 3 -29.71 -5.88 3.67
CA GLY A 3 -29.12 -5.11 2.57
C GLY A 3 -28.90 -3.62 2.89
N THR A 4 -28.89 -3.25 4.16
CA THR A 4 -28.71 -1.84 4.60
C THR A 4 -27.25 -1.53 5.01
N ALA A 5 -26.36 -2.50 4.92
CA ALA A 5 -24.93 -2.31 5.17
C ALA A 5 -24.34 -1.39 4.09
N ARG A 6 -23.48 -0.46 4.49
CA ARG A 6 -22.88 0.54 3.59
C ARG A 6 -21.38 0.43 3.58
N PHE A 7 -20.84 0.18 2.39
CA PHE A 7 -19.41 0.21 2.11
C PHE A 7 -18.99 1.61 1.65
N ALA A 8 -17.71 1.86 1.50
CA ALA A 8 -17.22 3.19 1.15
C ALA A 8 -17.82 3.70 -0.18
N ASP A 9 -18.02 2.82 -1.17
CA ASP A 9 -18.59 3.20 -2.47
C ASP A 9 -20.08 3.59 -2.41
N ASP A 10 -20.82 3.16 -1.37
CA ASP A 10 -22.24 3.48 -1.20
C ASP A 10 -22.50 4.92 -0.72
N TYR A 11 -21.45 5.67 -0.33
CA TYR A 11 -21.59 7.06 0.12
C TYR A 11 -21.53 8.04 -1.04
N HIS A 12 -22.42 9.05 -0.99
CA HIS A 12 -22.50 10.12 -1.99
C HIS A 12 -22.73 11.46 -1.28
N PHE A 13 -21.88 12.42 -1.60
CA PHE A 13 -21.95 13.76 -1.02
C PHE A 13 -22.28 14.79 -2.11
N PRO A 14 -23.08 15.83 -1.81
CA PRO A 14 -23.36 16.92 -2.75
C PRO A 14 -22.09 17.51 -3.34
N GLY A 15 -22.05 17.67 -4.66
CA GLY A 15 -20.87 18.22 -5.35
C GLY A 15 -19.68 17.27 -5.47
N MET A 16 -19.85 15.98 -5.21
CA MET A 16 -18.77 15.00 -5.25
C MET A 16 -18.16 14.84 -6.64
N LEU A 17 -16.83 14.81 -6.68
CA LEU A 17 -16.01 14.50 -7.84
C LEU A 17 -15.52 13.05 -7.81
N TYR A 18 -15.00 12.59 -8.95
CA TYR A 18 -14.43 11.26 -9.11
C TYR A 18 -12.96 11.35 -9.44
N ALA A 19 -12.15 10.52 -8.78
CA ALA A 19 -10.72 10.54 -8.95
C ALA A 19 -10.16 9.26 -9.58
N ARG A 20 -9.04 9.43 -10.30
CA ARG A 20 -8.22 8.36 -10.87
C ARG A 20 -6.75 8.68 -10.69
N THR A 21 -5.91 7.63 -10.74
CA THR A 21 -4.46 7.75 -10.56
C THR A 21 -3.72 7.36 -11.84
N ARG A 22 -2.86 8.24 -12.35
CA ARG A 22 -1.86 7.92 -13.39
C ARG A 22 -0.72 7.14 -12.74
N ARG A 23 -0.56 5.90 -13.17
CA ARG A 23 0.43 4.99 -12.61
C ARG A 23 1.55 4.69 -13.59
N ALA A 24 2.72 4.37 -13.05
CA ALA A 24 3.83 3.86 -13.84
C ALA A 24 3.45 2.52 -14.47
N HIS A 25 3.79 2.37 -15.74
CA HIS A 25 3.68 1.12 -16.50
C HIS A 25 5.03 0.40 -16.66
N VAL A 26 6.11 1.02 -16.19
CA VAL A 26 7.47 0.49 -16.18
C VAL A 26 7.85 0.05 -14.76
N PRO A 27 8.60 -1.05 -14.60
CA PRO A 27 8.91 -1.62 -13.28
C PRO A 27 9.97 -0.85 -12.50
N HIS A 28 10.90 -0.15 -13.17
CA HIS A 28 11.97 0.60 -12.53
C HIS A 28 12.50 1.65 -13.51
N ALA A 29 12.34 2.92 -13.20
CA ALA A 29 12.76 4.01 -14.07
C ALA A 29 12.96 5.31 -13.30
N ARG A 30 13.83 6.19 -13.82
CA ARG A 30 13.82 7.61 -13.47
C ARG A 30 12.74 8.33 -14.26
N ILE A 31 12.09 9.29 -13.64
CA ILE A 31 11.16 10.20 -14.30
C ILE A 31 11.96 11.41 -14.76
N ARG A 32 11.97 11.71 -16.06
CA ARG A 32 12.61 12.87 -16.65
C ARG A 32 11.69 14.08 -16.67
N SER A 33 10.42 13.86 -17.02
CA SER A 33 9.39 14.90 -17.02
C SER A 33 8.01 14.30 -16.84
N ILE A 34 7.09 15.12 -16.33
CA ILE A 34 5.66 14.85 -16.22
C ILE A 34 4.94 16.05 -16.84
N ASP A 35 4.26 15.85 -17.96
CA ASP A 35 3.43 16.90 -18.58
C ASP A 35 1.96 16.61 -18.30
N THR A 36 1.29 17.56 -17.64
CA THR A 36 -0.12 17.47 -17.25
C THR A 36 -0.99 18.52 -17.93
N GLN A 37 -0.44 19.34 -18.82
CA GLN A 37 -1.15 20.50 -19.37
C GLN A 37 -2.43 20.09 -20.09
N ALA A 38 -2.35 19.15 -21.01
CA ALA A 38 -3.50 18.69 -21.77
C ALA A 38 -4.60 18.07 -20.87
N ALA A 39 -4.20 17.37 -19.80
CA ALA A 39 -5.13 16.83 -18.82
C ALA A 39 -5.84 17.92 -18.00
N ARG A 40 -5.12 18.98 -17.61
CA ARG A 40 -5.69 20.14 -16.88
C ARG A 40 -6.69 20.95 -17.73
N GLU A 41 -6.51 20.98 -19.04
CA GLU A 41 -7.35 21.71 -19.99
C GLU A 41 -8.59 20.92 -20.43
N LEU A 42 -8.69 19.62 -20.09
CA LEU A 42 -9.83 18.78 -20.46
C LEU A 42 -11.10 19.25 -19.73
N PRO A 43 -12.20 19.58 -20.45
CA PRO A 43 -13.45 19.99 -19.82
C PRO A 43 -13.97 18.97 -18.81
N GLY A 44 -14.37 19.45 -17.62
CA GLY A 44 -14.83 18.61 -16.52
C GLY A 44 -13.73 18.11 -15.61
N VAL A 45 -12.45 18.40 -15.87
CA VAL A 45 -11.35 18.21 -14.94
C VAL A 45 -11.25 19.40 -14.00
N HIS A 46 -11.15 19.16 -12.70
CA HIS A 46 -11.08 20.18 -11.66
C HIS A 46 -9.70 20.28 -10.99
N ALA A 47 -8.96 19.18 -10.93
CA ALA A 47 -7.59 19.16 -10.43
C ALA A 47 -6.77 18.04 -11.08
N VAL A 48 -5.49 18.34 -11.33
CA VAL A 48 -4.44 17.36 -11.65
C VAL A 48 -3.27 17.67 -10.74
N LEU A 49 -2.93 16.74 -9.85
CA LEU A 49 -1.83 16.93 -8.88
C LEU A 49 -0.69 15.96 -9.17
N THR A 50 0.53 16.44 -8.97
CA THR A 50 1.78 15.70 -9.05
C THR A 50 2.53 15.77 -7.72
N HIS A 51 3.74 15.24 -7.66
CA HIS A 51 4.59 15.31 -6.47
C HIS A 51 4.92 16.75 -6.02
N GLU A 52 4.85 17.73 -6.92
CA GLU A 52 5.09 19.15 -6.63
C GLU A 52 3.94 19.81 -5.86
N ASP A 53 2.74 19.21 -5.95
CA ASP A 53 1.52 19.74 -5.34
C ASP A 53 1.28 19.18 -3.93
N ILE A 54 2.18 18.36 -3.39
CA ILE A 54 2.04 17.77 -2.04
C ILE A 54 2.46 18.81 -0.99
N PRO A 55 1.54 19.31 -0.14
CA PRO A 55 1.86 20.40 0.78
C PRO A 55 2.72 19.96 1.98
N GLY A 56 2.66 18.69 2.35
CA GLY A 56 3.41 18.11 3.46
C GLY A 56 4.47 17.11 3.01
N ARG A 57 4.49 15.96 3.67
CA ARG A 57 5.46 14.90 3.35
C ARG A 57 5.01 14.09 2.15
N ASN A 58 5.79 14.10 1.07
CA ASN A 58 5.55 13.23 -0.09
C ASN A 58 6.08 11.80 0.15
N ALA A 59 5.74 11.20 1.28
CA ALA A 59 6.02 9.80 1.58
C ALA A 59 5.12 9.28 2.68
N HIS A 60 4.78 8.00 2.62
CA HIS A 60 4.01 7.28 3.63
C HIS A 60 4.63 5.90 3.91
N GLY A 61 4.12 5.21 4.92
CA GLY A 61 4.54 3.88 5.35
C GLY A 61 4.41 3.69 6.85
N ILE A 62 4.05 2.49 7.28
CA ILE A 62 3.74 2.18 8.69
C ILE A 62 5.01 1.96 9.50
N VAL A 63 5.97 1.21 8.96
CA VAL A 63 7.24 0.86 9.63
C VAL A 63 8.38 1.73 9.11
N SER A 64 8.50 1.81 7.80
CA SER A 64 9.44 2.68 7.11
C SER A 64 8.64 3.63 6.22
N VAL A 65 8.94 4.93 6.31
CA VAL A 65 8.27 5.94 5.49
C VAL A 65 9.07 6.09 4.19
N ASP A 66 8.91 5.13 3.30
CA ASP A 66 9.72 4.98 2.08
C ASP A 66 8.91 4.93 0.78
N TRP A 67 7.56 4.92 0.88
CA TRP A 67 6.69 4.89 -0.28
C TRP A 67 6.22 6.31 -0.63
N PRO A 68 6.55 6.86 -1.82
CA PRO A 68 6.08 8.18 -2.22
C PRO A 68 4.56 8.23 -2.33
N VAL A 69 3.95 9.34 -1.91
CA VAL A 69 2.53 9.63 -2.21
C VAL A 69 2.34 9.75 -3.71
N LEU A 70 3.19 10.56 -4.36
CA LEU A 70 3.30 10.67 -5.82
C LEU A 70 4.78 10.69 -6.21
N CYS A 71 5.16 9.83 -7.14
CA CYS A 71 6.53 9.71 -7.61
C CYS A 71 6.90 10.88 -8.51
N GLY A 72 7.98 11.61 -8.18
CA GLY A 72 8.48 12.72 -8.96
C GLY A 72 9.86 12.51 -9.58
N ARG A 73 10.62 11.53 -9.09
CA ARG A 73 12.00 11.27 -9.55
C ARG A 73 12.23 9.85 -10.05
N LYS A 74 11.61 8.88 -9.41
CA LYS A 74 11.87 7.47 -9.66
C LYS A 74 10.63 6.63 -9.34
N VAL A 75 10.33 5.69 -10.21
CA VAL A 75 9.34 4.63 -9.99
C VAL A 75 10.08 3.30 -9.74
N ARG A 76 9.53 2.47 -8.87
CA ARG A 76 10.17 1.25 -8.35
C ARG A 76 9.38 -0.03 -8.60
N TYR A 77 8.10 0.10 -9.00
CA TYR A 77 7.28 -1.02 -9.46
C TYR A 77 6.19 -0.55 -10.43
N VAL A 78 5.65 -1.47 -11.19
CA VAL A 78 4.47 -1.22 -12.04
C VAL A 78 3.28 -0.97 -11.11
N GLY A 79 2.76 0.25 -11.11
CA GLY A 79 1.70 0.66 -10.19
C GLY A 79 2.01 1.88 -9.33
N ASP A 80 3.28 2.31 -9.26
CA ASP A 80 3.64 3.57 -8.59
C ASP A 80 2.79 4.74 -9.10
N ALA A 81 2.24 5.52 -8.17
CA ALA A 81 1.43 6.69 -8.49
C ALA A 81 2.31 7.87 -8.91
N VAL A 82 2.02 8.48 -10.05
CA VAL A 82 2.78 9.63 -10.59
C VAL A 82 1.95 10.91 -10.57
N ALA A 83 0.67 10.83 -10.93
CA ALA A 83 -0.27 11.95 -10.87
C ALA A 83 -1.67 11.45 -10.50
N ILE A 84 -2.49 12.35 -9.96
CA ILE A 84 -3.88 12.09 -9.61
C ILE A 84 -4.79 13.16 -10.22
N VAL A 85 -5.98 12.75 -10.65
CA VAL A 85 -6.95 13.61 -11.31
C VAL A 85 -8.28 13.55 -10.56
N ALA A 86 -8.94 14.70 -10.40
CA ALA A 86 -10.34 14.80 -9.98
C ALA A 86 -11.17 15.45 -11.08
N ALA A 87 -12.29 14.82 -11.43
CA ALA A 87 -13.17 15.26 -12.50
C ALA A 87 -14.66 15.04 -12.16
N ASP A 88 -15.56 15.59 -12.98
CA ASP A 88 -17.01 15.47 -12.81
C ASP A 88 -17.52 14.03 -12.92
N SER A 89 -16.80 13.15 -13.62
CA SER A 89 -17.09 11.73 -13.68
C SER A 89 -15.83 10.85 -13.72
N ALA A 90 -15.99 9.58 -13.43
CA ALA A 90 -14.91 8.60 -13.50
C ALA A 90 -14.36 8.43 -14.93
N GLU A 91 -15.22 8.57 -15.94
CA GLU A 91 -14.85 8.49 -17.36
C GLU A 91 -13.99 9.70 -17.78
N ILE A 92 -14.36 10.91 -17.35
CA ILE A 92 -13.56 12.12 -17.63
C ILE A 92 -12.22 12.02 -16.92
N ALA A 93 -12.19 11.57 -15.65
CA ALA A 93 -10.94 11.35 -14.94
C ALA A 93 -10.04 10.31 -15.66
N ALA A 94 -10.63 9.21 -16.15
CA ALA A 94 -9.89 8.22 -16.93
C ALA A 94 -9.36 8.77 -18.25
N ALA A 95 -10.16 9.55 -18.99
CA ALA A 95 -9.72 10.20 -20.22
C ALA A 95 -8.58 11.20 -19.97
N ALA A 96 -8.63 11.94 -18.86
CA ALA A 96 -7.56 12.85 -18.47
C ALA A 96 -6.23 12.12 -18.18
N LEU A 97 -6.26 10.90 -17.64
CA LEU A 97 -5.02 10.13 -17.40
C LEU A 97 -4.26 9.83 -18.71
N GLU A 98 -4.97 9.59 -19.80
CA GLU A 98 -4.35 9.31 -21.10
C GLU A 98 -3.66 10.54 -21.73
N LEU A 99 -4.02 11.73 -21.24
CA LEU A 99 -3.40 13.00 -21.67
C LEU A 99 -2.18 13.40 -20.81
N ILE A 100 -1.87 12.63 -19.74
CA ILE A 100 -0.68 12.87 -18.92
C ILE A 100 0.49 12.13 -19.56
N GLU A 101 1.47 12.88 -20.06
CA GLU A 101 2.69 12.34 -20.66
C GLU A 101 3.80 12.23 -19.59
N ILE A 102 4.46 11.08 -19.53
CA ILE A 102 5.57 10.84 -18.61
C ILE A 102 6.76 10.28 -19.40
N ASP A 103 7.90 10.98 -19.34
CA ASP A 103 9.15 10.50 -19.93
C ASP A 103 9.95 9.70 -18.90
N PHE A 104 10.15 8.43 -19.20
CA PHE A 104 10.87 7.48 -18.36
C PHE A 104 12.24 7.13 -18.92
N ASP A 105 13.24 7.09 -18.04
CA ASP A 105 14.57 6.53 -18.28
C ASP A 105 14.66 5.19 -17.53
N GLU A 106 14.45 4.09 -18.26
CA GLU A 106 14.36 2.76 -17.66
C GLU A 106 15.67 2.33 -17.01
N LEU A 107 15.56 1.66 -15.87
CA LEU A 107 16.66 1.15 -15.05
C LEU A 107 16.61 -0.38 -14.98
N PRO A 108 17.75 -1.04 -14.68
CA PRO A 108 17.78 -2.48 -14.46
C PRO A 108 16.81 -2.91 -13.36
N VAL A 109 16.13 -4.03 -13.58
CA VAL A 109 15.08 -4.54 -12.67
C VAL A 109 15.65 -5.65 -11.79
N VAL A 110 15.26 -5.64 -10.51
CA VAL A 110 15.52 -6.73 -9.55
C VAL A 110 14.19 -7.36 -9.19
N SER A 111 13.99 -8.63 -9.56
CA SER A 111 12.73 -9.37 -9.36
C SER A 111 12.88 -10.62 -8.48
N ASN A 112 14.02 -10.77 -7.79
CA ASN A 112 14.33 -11.94 -6.98
C ASN A 112 15.04 -11.53 -5.69
N ALA A 113 14.48 -11.87 -4.55
CA ALA A 113 15.00 -11.48 -3.23
C ALA A 113 16.44 -11.97 -2.96
N ILE A 114 16.85 -13.13 -3.51
CA ILE A 114 18.22 -13.63 -3.33
C ILE A 114 19.18 -12.86 -4.25
N ALA A 115 18.81 -12.68 -5.53
CA ALA A 115 19.62 -11.91 -6.47
C ALA A 115 19.75 -10.42 -6.04
N ALA A 116 18.77 -9.89 -5.35
CA ALA A 116 18.82 -8.53 -4.79
C ALA A 116 19.93 -8.32 -3.73
N LEU A 117 20.44 -9.40 -3.14
CA LEU A 117 21.51 -9.37 -2.13
C LEU A 117 22.92 -9.54 -2.72
N GLU A 118 23.03 -9.78 -4.04
CA GLU A 118 24.34 -9.86 -4.69
C GLU A 118 25.03 -8.49 -4.69
N PRO A 119 26.36 -8.44 -4.60
CA PRO A 119 27.09 -7.17 -4.47
C PRO A 119 26.91 -6.19 -5.63
N ASP A 120 26.60 -6.68 -6.82
CA ASP A 120 26.41 -5.91 -8.05
C ASP A 120 24.93 -5.70 -8.41
N ALA A 121 24.02 -6.10 -7.52
CA ALA A 121 22.59 -5.91 -7.74
C ALA A 121 22.21 -4.43 -7.83
N PRO A 122 21.36 -4.03 -8.77
CA PRO A 122 20.85 -2.67 -8.84
C PRO A 122 20.12 -2.28 -7.54
N HIS A 123 20.44 -1.12 -6.97
CA HIS A 123 19.77 -0.63 -5.78
C HIS A 123 18.38 -0.10 -6.10
N VAL A 124 17.36 -0.65 -5.45
CA VAL A 124 15.98 -0.15 -5.53
C VAL A 124 15.87 1.21 -4.82
N HIS A 125 16.53 1.34 -3.66
CA HIS A 125 16.65 2.56 -2.86
C HIS A 125 18.12 2.94 -2.71
N GLU A 126 18.60 3.90 -3.49
CA GLU A 126 20.00 4.31 -3.49
C GLU A 126 20.44 4.95 -2.16
N GLU A 127 19.48 5.51 -1.42
CA GLU A 127 19.72 6.15 -0.12
C GLU A 127 19.93 5.16 1.03
N ARG A 128 19.66 3.86 0.84
CA ARG A 128 19.84 2.85 1.89
C ARG A 128 21.29 2.37 1.95
N PRO A 129 21.93 2.46 3.13
CA PRO A 129 23.35 2.07 3.27
C PRO A 129 23.57 0.57 3.07
N ASP A 130 22.59 -0.26 3.41
CA ASP A 130 22.66 -1.72 3.31
C ASP A 130 22.12 -2.24 1.95
N GLY A 131 22.03 -1.38 0.93
CA GLY A 131 21.55 -1.71 -0.40
C GLY A 131 20.10 -2.18 -0.38
N ASN A 132 19.83 -3.35 -0.95
CA ASN A 132 18.49 -3.94 -1.00
C ASN A 132 18.12 -4.75 0.26
N LEU A 133 19.03 -4.86 1.25
CA LEU A 133 18.72 -5.54 2.50
C LEU A 133 17.88 -4.66 3.42
N LEU A 134 16.60 -4.99 3.56
CA LEU A 134 15.71 -4.27 4.47
C LEU A 134 16.03 -4.59 5.93
N LYS A 135 16.19 -5.88 6.27
CA LYS A 135 16.46 -6.34 7.63
C LYS A 135 17.09 -7.73 7.67
N HIS A 136 18.00 -7.96 8.60
CA HIS A 136 18.52 -9.27 8.94
C HIS A 136 18.16 -9.64 10.38
N ILE A 137 17.47 -10.77 10.56
CA ILE A 137 16.97 -11.26 11.85
C ILE A 137 17.68 -12.56 12.15
N LYS A 138 18.22 -12.69 13.37
CA LYS A 138 18.87 -13.92 13.84
C LYS A 138 18.23 -14.40 15.12
N VAL A 139 17.85 -15.67 15.16
CA VAL A 139 17.40 -16.38 16.34
C VAL A 139 18.36 -17.54 16.59
N ARG A 140 18.76 -17.74 17.83
CA ARG A 140 19.65 -18.85 18.25
C ARG A 140 19.17 -19.41 19.56
N LYS A 141 19.21 -20.75 19.66
CA LYS A 141 18.93 -21.51 20.89
C LYS A 141 19.75 -22.79 20.86
N GLY A 142 20.44 -23.12 21.94
CA GLY A 142 21.30 -24.31 22.02
C GLY A 142 22.47 -24.28 21.03
N ASP A 143 22.91 -25.46 20.61
CA ASP A 143 23.92 -25.67 19.58
C ASP A 143 23.35 -26.52 18.44
N VAL A 144 23.24 -25.93 17.26
CA VAL A 144 22.61 -26.56 16.11
C VAL A 144 23.45 -27.73 15.56
N GLU A 145 24.79 -27.63 15.62
CA GLU A 145 25.68 -28.68 15.14
C GLU A 145 25.65 -29.90 16.06
N ASP A 146 25.65 -29.70 17.38
CA ASP A 146 25.44 -30.78 18.34
C ASP A 146 24.09 -31.44 18.16
N GLY A 147 23.04 -30.65 17.90
CA GLY A 147 21.72 -31.14 17.60
C GLY A 147 21.64 -32.02 16.34
N PHE A 148 22.37 -31.65 15.28
CA PHE A 148 22.46 -32.46 14.05
C PHE A 148 23.33 -33.71 14.27
N ALA A 149 24.40 -33.62 15.06
CA ALA A 149 25.22 -34.79 15.40
C ALA A 149 24.44 -35.86 16.19
N ALA A 150 23.45 -35.44 16.96
CA ALA A 150 22.56 -36.31 17.73
C ALA A 150 21.37 -36.87 16.93
N ALA A 151 21.19 -36.44 15.67
CA ALA A 151 20.07 -36.87 14.83
C ALA A 151 20.34 -38.23 14.17
N ASP A 152 19.34 -39.10 14.13
CA ASP A 152 19.36 -40.35 13.32
C ASP A 152 18.95 -40.05 11.87
N VAL A 153 18.16 -39.02 11.64
CA VAL A 153 17.63 -38.64 10.34
C VAL A 153 17.76 -37.12 10.17
N ILE A 154 18.29 -36.70 9.04
CA ILE A 154 18.36 -35.28 8.67
C ILE A 154 17.63 -35.07 7.34
N VAL A 155 16.72 -34.13 7.30
CA VAL A 155 16.03 -33.68 6.09
C VAL A 155 16.52 -32.28 5.77
N ASP A 156 17.08 -32.08 4.60
CA ASP A 156 17.56 -30.79 4.08
C ASP A 156 16.80 -30.46 2.79
N GLN A 157 15.97 -29.40 2.84
CA GLN A 157 15.07 -29.07 1.75
C GLN A 157 14.98 -27.55 1.55
N THR A 158 14.70 -27.16 0.30
CA THR A 158 14.36 -25.77 -0.03
C THR A 158 12.91 -25.69 -0.46
N TYR A 159 12.16 -24.86 0.25
CA TYR A 159 10.75 -24.57 -0.04
C TYR A 159 10.62 -23.18 -0.66
N ARG A 160 9.59 -22.98 -1.48
CA ARG A 160 9.27 -21.69 -2.09
C ARG A 160 7.78 -21.44 -1.96
N THR A 161 7.41 -20.26 -1.47
CA THR A 161 6.04 -19.78 -1.49
C THR A 161 5.93 -18.66 -2.54
N PRO A 162 4.86 -18.61 -3.33
CA PRO A 162 4.65 -17.52 -4.28
C PRO A 162 4.17 -16.26 -3.57
N THR A 163 4.27 -15.13 -4.26
CA THR A 163 3.44 -13.96 -3.97
C THR A 163 1.98 -14.35 -4.07
N THR A 164 1.16 -13.99 -3.09
CA THR A 164 -0.25 -14.34 -3.06
C THR A 164 -1.10 -13.08 -2.86
N GLU A 165 -2.13 -12.98 -3.69
CA GLU A 165 -3.12 -11.91 -3.66
C GLU A 165 -4.17 -12.19 -2.57
N HIS A 166 -4.58 -11.15 -1.83
CA HIS A 166 -5.65 -11.24 -0.82
C HIS A 166 -7.01 -11.40 -1.46
N LEU A 167 -7.22 -10.77 -2.59
CA LEU A 167 -8.42 -10.83 -3.44
C LEU A 167 -9.71 -10.64 -2.63
N PHE A 168 -9.73 -9.65 -1.75
CA PHE A 168 -10.96 -9.27 -1.04
C PHE A 168 -12.04 -8.82 -2.03
N LEU A 169 -13.32 -9.09 -1.71
CA LEU A 169 -14.42 -8.87 -2.64
C LEU A 169 -14.64 -7.37 -2.94
N GLU A 170 -14.55 -6.53 -1.92
CA GLU A 170 -14.66 -5.07 -2.04
C GLU A 170 -13.31 -4.47 -2.47
N PRO A 171 -13.17 -3.90 -3.69
CA PRO A 171 -11.99 -3.11 -4.06
C PRO A 171 -11.82 -1.89 -3.15
N GLU A 172 -10.65 -1.29 -3.18
CA GLU A 172 -10.36 -0.09 -2.40
C GLU A 172 -11.21 1.08 -2.88
N CYS A 173 -11.87 1.71 -1.93
CA CYS A 173 -12.59 2.96 -2.11
C CYS A 173 -12.26 3.92 -0.99
N SER A 174 -11.90 5.15 -1.35
CA SER A 174 -11.66 6.25 -0.42
C SER A 174 -12.43 7.48 -0.87
N ILE A 175 -13.07 8.17 0.08
CA ILE A 175 -13.74 9.45 -0.18
C ILE A 175 -13.11 10.49 0.72
N GLY A 176 -12.43 11.47 0.12
CA GLY A 176 -11.94 12.66 0.81
C GLY A 176 -13.02 13.74 0.82
N ILE A 177 -13.19 14.38 1.97
CA ILE A 177 -14.08 15.56 2.16
C ILE A 177 -13.23 16.67 2.74
N PRO A 178 -13.21 17.89 2.14
CA PRO A 178 -12.36 18.98 2.61
C PRO A 178 -12.84 19.53 3.96
N ALA A 179 -11.91 20.15 4.70
CA ALA A 179 -12.16 20.66 6.04
C ALA A 179 -13.27 21.74 6.10
N ALA A 180 -13.43 22.52 5.03
CA ALA A 180 -14.46 23.58 4.98
C ALA A 180 -15.70 23.17 4.16
N TYR A 181 -16.00 21.88 4.12
CA TYR A 181 -17.13 21.39 3.33
C TYR A 181 -18.48 21.88 3.85
N ASP A 182 -19.20 22.56 2.97
CA ASP A 182 -20.60 22.97 3.19
C ASP A 182 -21.48 22.44 2.04
N PRO A 183 -22.30 21.42 2.28
CA PRO A 183 -23.13 20.80 1.23
C PRO A 183 -24.15 21.78 0.62
N THR A 184 -24.53 22.84 1.31
CA THR A 184 -25.49 23.84 0.81
C THR A 184 -24.96 24.64 -0.39
N ARG A 185 -23.65 24.62 -0.62
CA ARG A 185 -23.00 25.25 -1.78
C ARG A 185 -23.23 24.47 -3.07
N PHE A 186 -23.69 23.21 -2.97
CA PHE A 186 -23.89 22.31 -4.08
C PHE A 186 -25.38 21.91 -4.16
N GLY A 187 -25.95 21.86 -5.32
CA GLY A 187 -27.29 21.35 -5.52
C GLY A 187 -27.41 19.85 -5.24
N GLY A 188 -28.65 19.32 -5.32
CA GLY A 188 -28.90 17.87 -5.17
C GLY A 188 -29.04 17.35 -3.75
N ILE A 189 -29.21 18.24 -2.77
CA ILE A 189 -29.60 17.83 -1.41
C ILE A 189 -31.02 17.26 -1.45
N CYS A 190 -31.16 16.01 -1.00
CA CYS A 190 -32.44 15.34 -0.86
C CYS A 190 -32.56 14.71 0.53
N ASP A 191 -33.79 14.43 0.96
CA ASP A 191 -34.06 13.84 2.27
C ASP A 191 -33.28 12.53 2.49
N ALA A 192 -33.14 11.71 1.46
CA ALA A 192 -32.40 10.46 1.55
C ALA A 192 -30.89 10.66 1.88
N LEU A 193 -30.25 11.71 1.37
CA LEU A 193 -28.85 12.04 1.72
C LEU A 193 -28.79 12.64 3.13
N ALA A 194 -29.77 13.47 3.50
CA ALA A 194 -29.85 14.05 4.83
C ALA A 194 -30.03 12.98 5.93
N GLU A 195 -30.94 12.03 5.72
CA GLU A 195 -31.16 10.89 6.62
C GLU A 195 -29.91 10.01 6.79
N ARG A 196 -29.04 9.97 5.77
CA ARG A 196 -27.76 9.24 5.82
C ARG A 196 -26.60 10.02 6.40
N GLY A 197 -26.81 11.30 6.76
CA GLY A 197 -25.76 12.18 7.25
C GLY A 197 -24.78 12.67 6.18
N GLU A 198 -25.08 12.45 4.90
CA GLU A 198 -24.23 12.83 3.76
C GLU A 198 -24.29 14.33 3.44
N THR A 199 -25.15 15.06 4.11
CA THR A 199 -25.31 16.52 4.02
C THR A 199 -24.75 17.27 5.23
N ALA A 200 -23.97 16.59 6.09
CA ALA A 200 -23.33 17.25 7.22
C ALA A 200 -22.19 18.17 6.77
N ARG A 201 -22.02 19.28 7.47
CA ARG A 201 -20.82 20.12 7.34
C ARG A 201 -19.64 19.44 8.00
N HIS A 202 -18.46 19.62 7.45
CA HIS A 202 -17.22 19.11 8.00
C HIS A 202 -16.31 20.27 8.40
N ASP A 203 -15.68 20.15 9.56
CA ASP A 203 -14.73 21.10 10.13
C ASP A 203 -13.28 20.59 10.10
N LYS A 204 -13.11 19.36 9.60
CA LYS A 204 -11.82 18.68 9.44
C LYS A 204 -11.79 17.92 8.12
N THR A 205 -10.62 17.80 7.51
CA THR A 205 -10.46 16.88 6.39
C THR A 205 -10.94 15.49 6.82
N THR A 206 -11.96 14.98 6.16
CA THR A 206 -12.57 13.69 6.54
C THR A 206 -12.40 12.67 5.43
N ILE A 207 -11.96 11.45 5.78
CA ILE A 207 -11.73 10.35 4.84
C ILE A 207 -12.64 9.19 5.21
N TYR A 208 -13.56 8.81 4.31
CA TYR A 208 -14.35 7.58 4.43
C TYR A 208 -13.63 6.46 3.68
N VAL A 209 -13.36 5.34 4.36
CA VAL A 209 -12.56 4.25 3.77
C VAL A 209 -12.83 2.91 4.46
N GLY A 210 -12.79 1.81 3.70
CA GLY A 210 -12.68 0.46 4.24
C GLY A 210 -11.22 0.15 4.59
N SER A 211 -10.81 0.37 5.85
CA SER A 211 -9.43 0.21 6.32
C SER A 211 -9.33 -0.64 7.58
N GLN A 212 -8.23 -1.38 7.71
CA GLN A 212 -7.90 -2.17 8.91
C GLN A 212 -7.16 -1.33 9.97
N ILE A 213 -6.66 -0.12 9.61
CA ILE A 213 -5.78 0.71 10.45
C ILE A 213 -6.12 2.20 10.42
N PRO A 214 -7.37 2.60 10.71
CA PRO A 214 -7.85 3.98 10.48
C PRO A 214 -7.04 5.07 11.21
N TYR A 215 -6.41 4.75 12.34
CA TYR A 215 -5.53 5.72 13.04
C TYR A 215 -4.22 5.96 12.29
N ALA A 216 -3.62 4.90 11.73
CA ALA A 216 -2.42 5.06 10.92
C ALA A 216 -2.74 5.75 9.58
N ASP A 217 -3.92 5.53 9.00
CA ASP A 217 -4.39 6.28 7.84
C ASP A 217 -4.45 7.78 8.14
N ARG A 218 -5.03 8.15 9.28
CA ARG A 218 -5.12 9.54 9.75
C ARG A 218 -3.74 10.18 9.84
N ASP A 219 -2.82 9.54 10.53
CA ASP A 219 -1.49 10.10 10.81
C ASP A 219 -0.68 10.28 9.51
N GLN A 220 -0.79 9.33 8.58
CA GLN A 220 -0.12 9.40 7.29
C GLN A 220 -0.77 10.45 6.37
N ALA A 221 -2.11 10.54 6.36
CA ALA A 221 -2.83 11.57 5.60
C ALA A 221 -2.52 12.98 6.12
N ALA A 222 -2.51 13.19 7.44
CA ALA A 222 -2.13 14.45 8.05
C ALA A 222 -0.70 14.87 7.67
N ALA A 223 0.24 13.94 7.72
CA ALA A 223 1.63 14.19 7.32
C ALA A 223 1.75 14.61 5.84
N ALA A 224 0.96 14.01 4.93
CA ALA A 224 0.95 14.36 3.52
C ALA A 224 0.25 15.71 3.25
N LEU A 225 -0.81 16.01 4.00
CA LEU A 225 -1.51 17.29 3.95
C LEU A 225 -0.73 18.44 4.62
N GLY A 226 0.29 18.15 5.42
CA GLY A 226 1.07 19.14 6.15
C GLY A 226 0.28 19.76 7.33
N VAL A 227 -0.63 19.00 7.92
CA VAL A 227 -1.49 19.41 9.06
C VAL A 227 -1.27 18.50 10.26
N GLU A 228 -1.81 18.90 11.43
CA GLU A 228 -1.75 18.05 12.62
C GLU A 228 -2.76 16.88 12.52
N PRO A 229 -2.49 15.72 13.15
CA PRO A 229 -3.38 14.56 13.09
C PRO A 229 -4.80 14.81 13.59
N ASP A 230 -5.01 15.76 14.49
CA ASP A 230 -6.33 16.12 15.01
C ASP A 230 -7.16 16.97 14.03
N GLU A 231 -6.56 17.48 12.97
CA GLU A 231 -7.24 18.18 11.86
C GLU A 231 -7.76 17.19 10.80
N VAL A 232 -7.42 15.91 10.91
CA VAL A 232 -7.90 14.84 10.00
C VAL A 232 -8.79 13.86 10.76
N ARG A 233 -9.90 13.48 10.15
CA ARG A 233 -10.81 12.43 10.64
C ARG A 233 -10.86 11.28 9.63
N VAL A 234 -10.68 10.06 10.10
CA VAL A 234 -10.92 8.85 9.30
C VAL A 234 -12.18 8.16 9.81
N VAL A 235 -13.13 7.94 8.92
CA VAL A 235 -14.37 7.21 9.16
C VAL A 235 -14.22 5.83 8.53
N ALA A 236 -13.98 4.82 9.38
CA ALA A 236 -13.94 3.43 8.94
C ALA A 236 -15.36 2.97 8.58
N THR A 237 -15.57 2.68 7.30
CA THR A 237 -16.82 2.11 6.78
C THR A 237 -16.84 0.60 7.00
N LEU A 238 -17.94 -0.07 6.66
CA LEU A 238 -17.91 -1.52 6.56
C LEU A 238 -16.87 -1.94 5.51
N MET A 239 -16.21 -3.05 5.78
CA MET A 239 -15.11 -3.55 4.95
C MET A 239 -15.46 -4.94 4.42
N GLY A 240 -15.48 -5.07 3.09
CA GLY A 240 -15.80 -6.32 2.38
C GLY A 240 -14.59 -7.25 2.20
N GLY A 241 -13.84 -7.45 3.29
CA GLY A 241 -12.61 -8.22 3.36
C GLY A 241 -11.38 -7.32 3.33
N GLY A 242 -10.31 -7.78 4.00
CA GLY A 242 -9.02 -7.08 4.06
C GLY A 242 -7.87 -8.08 4.13
N PHE A 243 -7.93 -9.06 5.04
CA PHE A 243 -6.95 -10.15 5.18
C PHE A 243 -5.49 -9.67 5.32
N GLY A 244 -5.30 -8.43 5.83
CA GLY A 244 -4.00 -7.74 5.87
C GLY A 244 -3.71 -6.88 4.64
N GLY A 245 -4.46 -6.98 3.54
CA GLY A 245 -4.26 -6.18 2.32
C GLY A 245 -4.73 -4.74 2.42
N LYS A 246 -5.58 -4.40 3.41
CA LYS A 246 -6.04 -3.04 3.68
C LYS A 246 -5.37 -2.44 4.93
N GLU A 247 -4.11 -2.81 5.17
CA GLU A 247 -3.25 -2.24 6.21
C GLU A 247 -2.27 -1.18 5.68
N ASP A 248 -2.23 -0.95 4.38
CA ASP A 248 -1.43 0.11 3.75
C ASP A 248 -2.32 1.21 3.17
N ILE A 249 -1.70 2.38 2.96
CA ILE A 249 -2.35 3.48 2.22
C ILE A 249 -2.52 3.06 0.76
N THR A 250 -3.71 3.28 0.23
CA THR A 250 -4.02 3.10 -1.19
C THR A 250 -4.52 4.40 -1.82
N GLY A 251 -5.79 4.75 -1.60
CA GLY A 251 -6.40 5.97 -2.13
C GLY A 251 -6.67 7.06 -1.09
N GLN A 252 -6.44 6.82 0.20
CA GLN A 252 -6.81 7.71 1.30
C GLN A 252 -6.18 9.09 1.16
N ILE A 253 -4.86 9.14 1.03
CA ILE A 253 -4.11 10.40 0.89
C ILE A 253 -4.47 11.11 -0.42
N HIS A 254 -4.56 10.36 -1.52
CA HIS A 254 -4.91 10.90 -2.83
C HIS A 254 -6.28 11.57 -2.83
N ALA A 255 -7.30 10.91 -2.26
CA ALA A 255 -8.65 11.46 -2.16
C ALA A 255 -8.69 12.72 -1.28
N ALA A 256 -7.94 12.74 -0.18
CA ALA A 256 -7.85 13.89 0.72
C ALA A 256 -7.15 15.09 0.04
N LEU A 257 -6.02 14.87 -0.63
CA LEU A 257 -5.31 15.93 -1.38
C LEU A 257 -6.18 16.56 -2.46
N LEU A 258 -6.87 15.73 -3.26
CA LEU A 258 -7.77 16.22 -4.29
C LEU A 258 -8.98 16.94 -3.71
N ALA A 259 -9.50 16.47 -2.57
CA ALA A 259 -10.62 17.13 -1.90
C ALA A 259 -10.23 18.53 -1.41
N GLU A 260 -9.06 18.68 -0.77
CA GLU A 260 -8.57 19.99 -0.33
C GLU A 260 -8.24 20.91 -1.53
N ALA A 261 -7.64 20.39 -2.60
CA ALA A 261 -7.34 21.17 -3.79
C ALA A 261 -8.59 21.68 -4.51
N THR A 262 -9.66 20.88 -4.55
CA THR A 262 -10.91 21.24 -5.26
C THR A 262 -11.97 21.88 -4.37
N GLN A 263 -11.82 21.80 -3.04
CA GLN A 263 -12.82 22.20 -2.05
C GLN A 263 -14.18 21.49 -2.27
N ARG A 264 -14.11 20.25 -2.75
CA ARG A 264 -15.26 19.37 -3.02
C ARG A 264 -14.97 17.96 -2.52
N PRO A 265 -15.98 17.18 -2.14
CA PRO A 265 -15.79 15.76 -1.87
C PRO A 265 -15.24 15.03 -3.11
N VAL A 266 -14.30 14.12 -2.92
CA VAL A 266 -13.67 13.37 -4.02
C VAL A 266 -13.68 11.89 -3.70
N LYS A 267 -14.31 11.09 -4.56
CA LYS A 267 -14.33 9.63 -4.49
C LYS A 267 -13.25 9.03 -5.40
N MET A 268 -12.40 8.20 -4.84
CA MET A 268 -11.43 7.36 -5.54
C MET A 268 -11.80 5.89 -5.33
N LEU A 269 -12.31 5.26 -6.38
CA LEU A 269 -12.65 3.84 -6.41
C LEU A 269 -11.70 3.13 -7.36
N TYR A 270 -10.99 2.11 -6.87
CA TYR A 270 -10.13 1.29 -7.72
C TYR A 270 -10.94 0.28 -8.54
N SER A 271 -10.51 0.05 -9.78
CA SER A 271 -10.92 -1.14 -10.51
C SER A 271 -10.30 -2.38 -9.88
N ARG A 272 -10.84 -3.56 -10.19
CA ARG A 272 -10.21 -4.81 -9.73
C ARG A 272 -8.77 -4.96 -10.25
N GLN A 273 -8.50 -4.54 -11.48
CA GLN A 273 -7.15 -4.56 -12.04
C GLN A 273 -6.20 -3.64 -11.28
N GLU A 274 -6.64 -2.42 -10.96
CA GLU A 274 -5.86 -1.47 -10.17
C GLU A 274 -5.61 -1.99 -8.74
N SER A 275 -6.63 -2.54 -8.09
CA SER A 275 -6.52 -3.21 -6.79
C SER A 275 -5.44 -4.30 -6.80
N LEU A 276 -5.50 -5.22 -7.78
CA LEU A 276 -4.50 -6.28 -7.96
C LEU A 276 -3.09 -5.75 -8.23
N LEU A 277 -2.97 -4.60 -8.87
CA LEU A 277 -1.68 -4.01 -9.22
C LEU A 277 -1.00 -3.33 -8.03
N VAL A 278 -1.77 -2.64 -7.20
CA VAL A 278 -1.26 -1.60 -6.30
C VAL A 278 -1.00 -2.08 -4.88
N HIS A 279 -1.97 -2.74 -4.23
CA HIS A 279 -1.85 -3.02 -2.81
C HIS A 279 -0.79 -4.09 -2.49
N SER A 280 -0.30 -4.08 -1.25
CA SER A 280 0.69 -5.03 -0.75
C SER A 280 0.20 -6.47 -0.85
N LYS A 281 1.14 -7.40 -1.15
CA LYS A 281 0.86 -8.83 -1.32
C LYS A 281 1.45 -9.64 -0.16
N ARG A 282 1.01 -10.88 0.00
CA ARG A 282 1.75 -11.84 0.82
C ARG A 282 3.15 -12.05 0.21
N HIS A 283 4.18 -11.93 1.04
CA HIS A 283 5.57 -12.03 0.62
C HIS A 283 5.88 -13.41 0.01
N ALA A 284 6.44 -13.41 -1.19
CA ALA A 284 7.15 -14.60 -1.68
C ALA A 284 8.33 -14.88 -0.76
N THR A 285 8.55 -16.15 -0.42
CA THR A 285 9.63 -16.52 0.50
C THR A 285 10.34 -17.77 0.02
N VAL A 286 11.67 -17.73 0.01
CA VAL A 286 12.52 -18.92 -0.16
C VAL A 286 12.99 -19.35 1.20
N ILE A 287 12.74 -20.61 1.56
CA ILE A 287 13.05 -21.18 2.86
C ILE A 287 13.99 -22.36 2.65
N ARG A 288 15.24 -22.23 3.07
CA ARG A 288 16.18 -23.37 3.18
C ARG A 288 16.07 -23.89 4.60
N MET A 289 15.61 -25.13 4.75
CA MET A 289 15.33 -25.72 6.04
C MET A 289 16.01 -27.07 6.18
N ARG A 290 16.79 -27.22 7.25
CA ARG A 290 17.44 -28.46 7.64
C ARG A 290 16.91 -28.86 9.00
N THR A 291 16.36 -30.09 9.11
CA THR A 291 15.72 -30.60 10.33
C THR A 291 16.31 -31.93 10.70
N GLY A 292 16.79 -32.04 11.93
CA GLY A 292 17.29 -33.27 12.52
C GLY A 292 16.28 -33.91 13.47
N ALA A 293 16.12 -35.22 13.42
CA ALA A 293 15.25 -35.96 14.32
C ALA A 293 15.85 -37.33 14.69
N THR A 294 15.47 -37.85 15.85
CA THR A 294 15.70 -39.25 16.24
C THR A 294 14.67 -40.17 15.55
N ARG A 295 14.92 -41.49 15.52
CA ARG A 295 14.01 -42.46 14.88
C ARG A 295 12.62 -42.55 15.53
N ASP A 296 12.50 -42.20 16.79
CA ASP A 296 11.23 -42.11 17.51
C ASP A 296 10.49 -40.77 17.29
N GLY A 297 11.04 -39.90 16.42
CA GLY A 297 10.37 -38.66 15.96
C GLY A 297 10.64 -37.44 16.83
N LYS A 298 11.58 -37.46 17.77
CA LYS A 298 11.95 -36.30 18.55
C LYS A 298 12.87 -35.40 17.73
N LEU A 299 12.50 -34.12 17.58
CA LEU A 299 13.32 -33.11 16.89
C LEU A 299 14.56 -32.76 17.73
N THR A 300 15.75 -32.85 17.12
CA THR A 300 17.03 -32.57 17.76
C THR A 300 17.57 -31.20 17.37
N ALA A 301 17.37 -30.78 16.11
CA ALA A 301 17.79 -29.49 15.61
C ALA A 301 16.89 -29.00 14.47
N VAL A 302 16.77 -27.67 14.35
CA VAL A 302 16.20 -27.00 13.18
C VAL A 302 17.10 -25.82 12.81
N GLN A 303 17.54 -25.79 11.54
CA GLN A 303 18.21 -24.64 10.95
C GLN A 303 17.37 -24.13 9.78
N ALA A 304 16.92 -22.88 9.85
CA ALA A 304 16.10 -22.25 8.82
C ALA A 304 16.73 -20.93 8.35
N ILE A 305 16.86 -20.77 7.02
CA ILE A 305 17.26 -19.53 6.38
C ILE A 305 16.11 -19.08 5.49
N LEU A 306 15.52 -17.92 5.81
CA LEU A 306 14.36 -17.37 5.12
C LEU A 306 14.78 -16.13 4.33
N TYR A 307 14.50 -16.12 3.04
CA TYR A 307 14.65 -14.95 2.17
C TYR A 307 13.24 -14.48 1.81
N GLY A 308 12.81 -13.37 2.39
CA GLY A 308 11.50 -12.78 2.10
C GLY A 308 11.62 -11.66 1.08
N ASP A 309 10.76 -11.67 0.08
CA ASP A 309 10.67 -10.61 -0.92
C ASP A 309 9.76 -9.50 -0.41
N GLY A 310 10.34 -8.39 0.01
CA GLY A 310 9.62 -7.21 0.49
C GLY A 310 9.07 -6.32 -0.62
N GLY A 311 9.40 -6.59 -1.88
CA GLY A 311 9.02 -5.74 -3.01
C GLY A 311 9.73 -4.38 -3.01
N ALA A 312 9.11 -3.41 -3.69
CA ALA A 312 9.69 -2.08 -3.88
C ALA A 312 9.73 -1.22 -2.61
N TYR A 313 8.80 -1.42 -1.69
CA TYR A 313 8.65 -0.63 -0.46
C TYR A 313 8.46 -1.51 0.75
N ALA A 314 8.88 -1.01 1.93
CA ALA A 314 8.96 -1.82 3.14
C ALA A 314 7.58 -2.31 3.64
N SER A 315 6.53 -1.47 3.57
CA SER A 315 5.23 -1.81 4.16
C SER A 315 5.39 -2.46 5.54
N LEU A 316 4.87 -3.68 5.73
CA LEU A 316 4.99 -4.49 6.95
C LEU A 316 6.07 -5.58 6.87
N SER A 317 6.92 -5.59 5.85
CA SER A 317 7.90 -6.66 5.59
C SER A 317 8.79 -6.99 6.78
N ASP A 318 9.28 -5.97 7.51
CA ASP A 318 10.06 -6.14 8.73
C ASP A 318 9.31 -7.01 9.77
N LYS A 319 8.06 -6.68 10.06
CA LYS A 319 7.24 -7.38 11.06
C LYS A 319 6.87 -8.79 10.61
N VAL A 320 6.56 -8.95 9.33
CA VAL A 320 6.20 -10.25 8.73
C VAL A 320 7.39 -11.21 8.80
N LEU A 321 8.58 -10.80 8.34
CA LEU A 321 9.78 -11.62 8.38
C LEU A 321 10.25 -11.90 9.81
N THR A 322 10.11 -10.94 10.74
CA THR A 322 10.41 -11.16 12.16
C THR A 322 9.54 -12.30 12.70
N ARG A 323 8.23 -12.27 12.45
CA ARG A 323 7.32 -13.35 12.89
C ARG A 323 7.63 -14.68 12.22
N ALA A 324 7.87 -14.69 10.91
CA ALA A 324 8.25 -15.92 10.21
C ALA A 324 9.52 -16.54 10.81
N THR A 325 10.53 -15.73 11.17
CA THR A 325 11.77 -16.21 11.76
C THR A 325 11.58 -16.72 13.18
N THR A 326 10.87 -15.96 14.03
CA THR A 326 10.67 -16.34 15.44
C THR A 326 9.72 -17.53 15.62
N HIS A 327 8.94 -17.89 14.61
CA HIS A 327 8.02 -19.03 14.61
C HIS A 327 8.44 -20.15 13.64
N ALA A 328 9.68 -20.13 13.14
CA ALA A 328 10.15 -21.08 12.13
C ALA A 328 10.13 -22.55 12.60
N THR A 329 10.21 -22.79 13.90
CA THR A 329 10.09 -24.15 14.48
C THR A 329 8.64 -24.61 14.65
N GLY A 330 7.65 -23.74 14.39
CA GLY A 330 6.24 -24.07 14.62
C GLY A 330 5.92 -24.35 16.09
N PRO A 331 4.94 -25.22 16.36
CA PRO A 331 4.52 -25.58 17.73
C PRO A 331 5.40 -26.68 18.36
N TYR A 332 6.51 -27.02 17.73
CA TYR A 332 7.35 -28.12 18.15
C TYR A 332 8.38 -27.71 19.22
N GLU A 333 8.67 -28.66 20.14
CA GLU A 333 9.78 -28.52 21.06
C GLU A 333 11.09 -28.88 20.35
N VAL A 334 11.97 -27.89 20.17
CA VAL A 334 13.29 -28.04 19.55
C VAL A 334 14.33 -27.45 20.49
N ALA A 335 15.32 -28.23 20.86
CA ALA A 335 16.37 -27.77 21.78
C ALA A 335 17.37 -26.88 21.10
N ASN A 336 17.68 -27.13 19.83
CA ASN A 336 18.76 -26.47 19.07
C ASN A 336 18.21 -25.83 17.78
N VAL A 337 18.37 -24.49 17.67
CA VAL A 337 17.83 -23.70 16.56
C VAL A 337 18.87 -22.70 16.09
#